data_b47e32c201c16f492e521dcfbcf89617
#
_entry.id   b47e32c201c16f492e521dcfbcf89617
#
_cell.length_a   1.000
_cell.length_b   1.000
_cell.length_c   1.000
_cell.angle_alpha   90.00
_cell.angle_beta   90.00
_cell.angle_gamma   90.00
#
_symmetry.space_group_name_H-M   'P 1'
#
loop_
_entity.id
_entity.type
_entity.pdbx_description
1 polymer ?
#
loop_
_entity_poly.entity_id
_entity_poly.type
_entity_poly.pdbx_seq_one_letter_code
_entity_poly.pdbx_strand_id
1 'polypeptide(L)'
;MNVNAGAGLRRRSPPEGGLEAAGGGLRKNTTLRRFPAAGYKSQALWWERLALMIAPLTQVLILLAGSVLLVTLARRLGLPTTLAYLVVGAVLGPHALSIVSDSGTTRQLAGLGVAFLLFTLGLEFSLPRMLAMRREVFGLGAAQVGATAAVFALIGRALGLPWLTAVVVGGAISMSSTAILLQQLTERSELNRTHGRLAFSMLLFQDLAFVPFLALASALVAGREHFQLGGSVLAVIGGIVAIVAVLAAGRWLLRPLFHEIAHSRLRELFTLTVLLVVLASAWASNVAGLSLALGAFLSGMMLAETEYRHQIEAVIRPFRDILLGVFFISVGMLLDMRLLAGAIGVVSATLVILIGLKGAIAALVTRPFTTTRFKALRTGIVISIGGEFGVALCTIGLEADLIPGRLGEPLLVAIVLSMVLSPFILNNNKSVARFLLREKGPPRTASQREDAATIEIARREHVILCGFGRVGQNVARVLERQGFEYIALDLDPVRMRAARQAGDPV
;
A
#
# COMPACT_ATOMS: atom_id res chain seq x y z
N MET A 1 57.28 -0.31 -31.08
CA MET A 1 57.54 0.96 -31.77
C MET A 1 57.05 2.02 -30.82
N ASN A 2 57.94 2.58 -30.00
CA ASN A 2 58.66 3.85 -30.17
C ASN A 2 57.68 5.03 -30.30
N VAL A 3 57.71 6.14 -29.56
CA VAL A 3 58.82 6.87 -28.92
C VAL A 3 58.22 7.97 -28.03
N ASN A 4 58.73 8.14 -26.81
CA ASN A 4 59.20 9.32 -26.10
C ASN A 4 58.65 10.75 -26.38
N ALA A 5 58.41 11.53 -25.35
CA ALA A 5 59.15 12.67 -24.77
C ALA A 5 58.19 13.47 -23.91
N GLY A 6 58.33 13.91 -22.67
CA GLY A 6 59.51 14.41 -21.99
C GLY A 6 59.49 15.93 -21.91
N ALA A 7 59.13 16.52 -20.73
CA ALA A 7 59.49 17.85 -20.23
C ALA A 7 58.76 18.05 -18.89
N GLY A 8 59.29 18.17 -17.72
CA GLY A 8 60.48 18.92 -17.28
C GLY A 8 60.10 20.30 -16.81
N LEU A 9 59.61 20.47 -15.56
CA LEU A 9 59.55 21.78 -14.94
C LEU A 9 60.15 21.74 -13.52
N ARG A 10 61.28 22.46 -13.46
CA ARG A 10 62.19 22.67 -12.33
C ARG A 10 61.53 23.40 -11.17
N ARG A 11 61.84 22.94 -9.98
CA ARG A 11 61.75 23.71 -8.73
C ARG A 11 62.75 24.85 -8.78
N ARG A 12 62.35 26.08 -8.45
CA ARG A 12 63.22 27.20 -8.08
C ARG A 12 63.05 27.46 -6.60
N SER A 13 64.17 27.40 -5.86
CA SER A 13 64.37 27.88 -4.52
C SER A 13 64.57 29.41 -4.54
N PRO A 14 64.16 30.16 -3.53
CA PRO A 14 64.55 31.57 -3.38
C PRO A 14 65.89 31.69 -2.61
N PRO A 15 66.61 32.79 -2.82
CA PRO A 15 68.01 32.96 -2.34
C PRO A 15 68.08 33.45 -0.92
N GLU A 16 69.16 33.07 -0.25
CA GLU A 16 69.69 33.66 0.99
C GLU A 16 70.25 35.03 0.73
N GLY A 17 69.93 35.96 1.62
CA GLY A 17 70.55 37.23 1.69
C GLY A 17 70.60 37.71 3.14
N GLY A 18 71.81 37.67 3.73
CA GLY A 18 72.08 38.05 5.08
C GLY A 18 72.13 39.56 5.28
N LEU A 19 71.95 39.94 6.52
CA LEU A 19 72.57 41.14 7.11
C LEU A 19 72.67 40.97 8.64
N GLU A 20 73.90 41.06 9.08
CA GLU A 20 74.32 41.20 10.48
C GLU A 20 73.86 42.55 11.07
N ALA A 21 73.52 42.66 12.32
CA ALA A 21 74.27 43.40 13.32
C ALA A 21 73.47 43.66 14.62
N ALA A 22 74.09 43.28 15.71
CA ALA A 22 74.26 44.00 16.95
C ALA A 22 73.09 44.28 17.90
N GLY A 23 73.22 43.73 19.07
CA GLY A 23 73.06 44.52 20.30
C GLY A 23 71.94 44.15 21.28
N GLY A 24 72.38 43.66 22.44
CA GLY A 24 71.77 44.03 23.68
C GLY A 24 70.82 43.01 24.36
N GLY A 25 71.35 42.37 25.36
CA GLY A 25 70.72 41.40 26.23
C GLY A 25 69.45 41.81 26.93
N LEU A 26 68.67 40.80 27.21
CA LEU A 26 67.88 40.65 28.44
C LEU A 26 67.36 39.22 28.52
N ARG A 27 67.96 38.45 29.43
CA ARG A 27 67.44 37.13 29.85
C ARG A 27 66.06 37.32 30.46
N LYS A 28 65.02 36.74 29.84
CA LYS A 28 63.83 36.34 30.54
C LYS A 28 63.56 34.87 30.19
N ASN A 29 63.92 34.05 31.17
CA ASN A 29 63.46 32.65 31.22
C ASN A 29 61.93 32.64 31.30
N THR A 30 61.26 32.34 30.24
CA THR A 30 59.88 31.89 30.22
C THR A 30 59.88 30.54 29.58
N THR A 31 59.99 29.49 30.40
CA THR A 31 59.64 28.11 30.07
C THR A 31 58.16 28.05 29.73
N LEU A 32 57.78 28.31 28.49
CA LEU A 32 56.49 27.94 27.95
C LEU A 32 56.45 26.44 27.91
N ARG A 33 55.83 25.85 28.97
CA ARG A 33 55.39 24.45 28.92
C ARG A 33 54.52 24.27 27.66
N ARG A 34 55.10 23.62 26.65
CA ARG A 34 54.32 23.08 25.51
C ARG A 34 53.36 22.08 26.12
N PHE A 35 52.09 22.46 26.28
CA PHE A 35 51.03 21.49 26.49
C PHE A 35 50.98 20.54 25.27
N PRO A 36 50.93 19.24 25.49
CA PRO A 36 50.92 18.31 24.40
C PRO A 36 49.61 18.48 23.60
N ALA A 37 49.74 18.78 22.29
CA ALA A 37 48.64 18.92 21.35
C ALA A 37 47.81 17.63 21.14
N ALA A 38 48.06 16.58 21.94
CA ALA A 38 47.37 15.31 21.88
C ALA A 38 45.91 15.37 22.44
N GLY A 39 45.61 16.33 23.31
CA GLY A 39 44.26 16.43 23.89
C GLY A 39 43.20 17.00 22.97
N TYR A 40 43.57 17.88 22.03
CA TYR A 40 42.63 18.51 21.10
C TYR A 40 42.18 17.56 19.98
N LYS A 41 43.05 16.68 19.50
CA LYS A 41 42.67 15.65 18.50
C LYS A 41 41.74 14.60 19.07
N SER A 42 41.91 14.23 20.33
CA SER A 42 41.03 13.24 20.95
C SER A 42 39.63 13.81 21.24
N GLN A 43 39.50 15.06 21.63
CA GLN A 43 38.21 15.70 21.81
C GLN A 43 37.46 15.90 20.48
N ALA A 44 38.14 16.33 19.41
CA ALA A 44 37.53 16.44 18.09
C ALA A 44 37.00 15.09 17.58
N LEU A 45 37.77 14.00 17.76
CA LEU A 45 37.36 12.63 17.43
C LEU A 45 36.17 12.14 18.29
N TRP A 46 36.11 12.59 19.56
CA TRP A 46 34.94 12.29 20.41
C TRP A 46 33.68 13.00 19.94
N TRP A 47 33.75 14.27 19.59
CA TRP A 47 32.64 15.05 19.06
C TRP A 47 32.19 14.53 17.70
N GLU A 48 33.12 14.15 16.81
CA GLU A 48 32.81 13.50 15.53
C GLU A 48 32.11 12.15 15.73
N ARG A 49 32.60 11.31 16.64
CA ARG A 49 31.94 10.03 16.97
C ARG A 49 30.58 10.23 17.62
N LEU A 50 30.44 11.22 18.50
CA LEU A 50 29.18 11.55 19.14
C LEU A 50 28.18 12.10 18.10
N ALA A 51 28.62 12.96 17.19
CA ALA A 51 27.82 13.47 16.09
C ALA A 51 27.37 12.35 15.15
N LEU A 52 28.25 11.41 14.81
CA LEU A 52 27.91 10.23 14.02
C LEU A 52 26.94 9.28 14.73
N MET A 53 26.96 9.19 16.06
CA MET A 53 25.99 8.40 16.83
C MET A 53 24.64 9.12 17.00
N ILE A 54 24.64 10.45 17.11
CA ILE A 54 23.41 11.23 17.34
C ILE A 54 22.67 11.50 16.02
N ALA A 55 23.39 11.57 14.89
CA ALA A 55 22.79 11.85 13.59
C ALA A 55 21.64 10.88 13.22
N PRO A 56 21.77 9.55 13.39
CA PRO A 56 20.67 8.62 13.08
C PRO A 56 19.46 8.84 14.00
N LEU A 57 19.69 9.07 15.31
CA LEU A 57 18.60 9.32 16.25
C LEU A 57 17.88 10.62 15.94
N THR A 58 18.61 11.68 15.61
CA THR A 58 18.02 12.96 15.21
C THR A 58 17.17 12.81 13.97
N GLN A 59 17.62 12.06 12.95
CA GLN A 59 16.84 11.79 11.76
C GLN A 59 15.54 11.05 12.08
N VAL A 60 15.60 10.02 12.93
CA VAL A 60 14.41 9.28 13.38
C VAL A 60 13.44 10.19 14.12
N LEU A 61 13.94 11.06 15.03
CA LEU A 61 13.11 12.01 15.77
C LEU A 61 12.41 13.01 14.83
N ILE A 62 13.13 13.55 13.84
CA ILE A 62 12.56 14.47 12.86
C ILE A 62 11.49 13.77 12.01
N LEU A 63 11.74 12.54 11.56
CA LEU A 63 10.77 11.74 10.81
C LEU A 63 9.52 11.44 11.67
N LEU A 64 9.68 11.07 12.92
CA LEU A 64 8.57 10.83 13.83
C LEU A 64 7.77 12.11 14.11
N ALA A 65 8.45 13.23 14.40
CA ALA A 65 7.79 14.50 14.63
C ALA A 65 7.02 14.99 13.39
N GLY A 66 7.64 14.94 12.23
CA GLY A 66 7.01 15.26 10.94
C GLY A 66 5.81 14.36 10.64
N SER A 67 5.95 13.06 10.91
CA SER A 67 4.87 12.09 10.73
C SER A 67 3.69 12.39 11.66
N VAL A 68 3.93 12.60 12.96
CA VAL A 68 2.87 12.94 13.93
C VAL A 68 2.14 14.22 13.52
N LEU A 69 2.89 15.26 13.15
CA LEU A 69 2.32 16.54 12.73
C LEU A 69 1.44 16.37 11.47
N LEU A 70 2.01 15.80 10.40
CA LEU A 70 1.33 15.71 9.10
C LEU A 70 0.20 14.69 9.10
N VAL A 71 0.34 13.56 9.82
CA VAL A 71 -0.76 12.59 9.98
C VAL A 71 -1.92 13.20 10.76
N THR A 72 -1.63 13.98 11.82
CA THR A 72 -2.67 14.67 12.58
C THR A 72 -3.39 15.70 11.72
N LEU A 73 -2.65 16.47 10.91
CA LEU A 73 -3.23 17.44 9.98
C LEU A 73 -4.06 16.75 8.89
N ALA A 74 -3.53 15.69 8.28
CA ALA A 74 -4.22 14.92 7.25
C ALA A 74 -5.55 14.36 7.76
N ARG A 75 -5.56 13.78 8.98
CA ARG A 75 -6.79 13.28 9.60
C ARG A 75 -7.83 14.36 9.85
N ARG A 76 -7.40 15.56 10.27
CA ARG A 76 -8.31 16.72 10.41
C ARG A 76 -8.92 17.16 9.08
N LEU A 77 -8.18 17.00 7.99
CA LEU A 77 -8.63 17.33 6.63
C LEU A 77 -9.40 16.18 5.95
N GLY A 78 -9.60 15.04 6.61
CA GLY A 78 -10.24 13.85 6.03
C GLY A 78 -9.40 13.16 4.94
N LEU A 79 -8.06 13.39 4.93
CA LEU A 79 -7.15 12.80 3.97
C LEU A 79 -6.58 11.47 4.49
N PRO A 80 -6.23 10.52 3.58
CA PRO A 80 -5.57 9.28 3.96
C PRO A 80 -4.24 9.51 4.67
N THR A 81 -3.94 8.72 5.71
CA THR A 81 -2.68 8.82 6.46
C THR A 81 -1.45 8.49 5.62
N THR A 82 -1.61 7.61 4.63
CA THR A 82 -0.57 7.26 3.64
C THR A 82 -0.04 8.48 2.89
N LEU A 83 -0.93 9.44 2.56
CA LEU A 83 -0.52 10.69 1.95
C LEU A 83 0.40 11.50 2.87
N ALA A 84 0.08 11.59 4.17
CA ALA A 84 0.90 12.33 5.11
C ALA A 84 2.33 11.76 5.16
N TYR A 85 2.48 10.44 5.21
CA TYR A 85 3.79 9.80 5.17
C TYR A 85 4.57 10.07 3.87
N LEU A 86 3.89 10.03 2.72
CA LEU A 86 4.50 10.39 1.43
C LEU A 86 5.00 11.84 1.42
N VAL A 87 4.19 12.77 1.93
CA VAL A 87 4.57 14.20 2.02
C VAL A 87 5.74 14.39 2.97
N VAL A 88 5.77 13.68 4.12
CA VAL A 88 6.94 13.68 5.03
C VAL A 88 8.20 13.27 4.27
N GLY A 89 8.14 12.14 3.55
CA GLY A 89 9.27 11.64 2.76
C GLY A 89 9.70 12.61 1.67
N ALA A 90 8.75 13.16 0.91
CA ALA A 90 9.03 14.09 -0.17
C ALA A 90 9.64 15.43 0.32
N VAL A 91 9.18 15.94 1.49
CA VAL A 91 9.68 17.21 2.05
C VAL A 91 11.01 17.04 2.77
N LEU A 92 11.15 16.00 3.62
CA LEU A 92 12.35 15.77 4.43
C LEU A 92 13.45 15.01 3.68
N GLY A 93 13.10 14.42 2.53
CA GLY A 93 13.97 13.59 1.72
C GLY A 93 15.07 14.34 0.96
N PRO A 94 15.93 13.60 0.23
CA PRO A 94 17.11 14.12 -0.43
C PRO A 94 16.82 15.14 -1.54
N HIS A 95 15.63 15.07 -2.15
CA HIS A 95 15.25 15.93 -3.28
C HIS A 95 14.56 17.25 -2.88
N ALA A 96 14.34 17.49 -1.55
CA ALA A 96 13.78 18.75 -1.06
C ALA A 96 14.67 19.36 0.03
N LEU A 97 14.37 19.15 1.32
CA LEU A 97 15.13 19.73 2.43
C LEU A 97 16.45 18.99 2.73
N SER A 98 16.64 17.79 2.21
CA SER A 98 17.83 16.95 2.41
C SER A 98 18.20 16.70 3.88
N ILE A 99 17.20 16.72 4.77
CA ILE A 99 17.39 16.48 6.22
C ILE A 99 17.63 15.01 6.49
N VAL A 100 16.94 14.15 5.75
CA VAL A 100 17.05 12.69 5.86
C VAL A 100 17.64 12.14 4.58
N SER A 101 18.75 11.43 4.71
CA SER A 101 19.36 10.72 3.58
C SER A 101 18.65 9.40 3.31
N ASP A 102 18.53 9.06 2.03
CA ASP A 102 18.09 7.72 1.62
C ASP A 102 19.21 6.72 1.93
N SER A 103 19.19 6.16 3.13
CA SER A 103 20.17 5.18 3.58
C SER A 103 19.71 3.76 3.25
N GLY A 104 20.67 2.83 3.06
CA GLY A 104 20.37 1.41 2.90
C GLY A 104 19.50 0.85 4.05
N THR A 105 19.64 1.37 5.27
CA THR A 105 18.83 1.00 6.42
C THR A 105 17.37 1.42 6.24
N THR A 106 17.11 2.63 5.71
CA THR A 106 15.74 3.11 5.45
C THR A 106 15.05 2.25 4.42
N ARG A 107 15.75 1.86 3.35
CA ARG A 107 15.22 0.95 2.31
C ARG A 107 14.94 -0.44 2.87
N GLN A 108 15.84 -0.99 3.70
CA GLN A 108 15.61 -2.29 4.35
C GLN A 108 14.37 -2.26 5.26
N LEU A 109 14.20 -1.22 6.08
CA LEU A 109 13.02 -1.04 6.91
C LEU A 109 11.74 -0.86 6.08
N ALA A 110 11.82 -0.13 4.99
CA ALA A 110 10.70 0.01 4.05
C ALA A 110 10.31 -1.35 3.44
N GLY A 111 11.29 -2.17 3.04
CA GLY A 111 11.07 -3.54 2.56
C GLY A 111 10.39 -4.44 3.60
N LEU A 112 10.78 -4.32 4.87
CA LEU A 112 10.07 -4.99 5.96
C LEU A 112 8.64 -4.48 6.10
N GLY A 113 8.40 -3.17 5.90
CA GLY A 113 7.04 -2.60 5.90
C GLY A 113 6.12 -3.27 4.89
N VAL A 114 6.62 -3.47 3.66
CA VAL A 114 5.90 -4.21 2.62
C VAL A 114 5.69 -5.66 3.03
N ALA A 115 6.67 -6.32 3.63
CA ALA A 115 6.54 -7.70 4.09
C ALA A 115 5.45 -7.83 5.18
N PHE A 116 5.41 -6.93 6.17
CA PHE A 116 4.37 -6.93 7.20
C PHE A 116 2.97 -6.60 6.64
N LEU A 117 2.90 -5.69 5.67
CA LEU A 117 1.66 -5.40 4.96
C LEU A 117 1.15 -6.67 4.25
N LEU A 118 2.01 -7.35 3.52
CA LEU A 118 1.64 -8.55 2.76
C LEU A 118 1.34 -9.75 3.66
N PHE A 119 2.03 -9.88 4.77
CA PHE A 119 1.67 -10.87 5.78
C PHE A 119 0.24 -10.64 6.29
N THR A 120 -0.11 -9.41 6.61
CA THR A 120 -1.48 -9.07 7.05
C THR A 120 -2.51 -9.34 5.95
N LEU A 121 -2.19 -8.97 4.70
CA LEU A 121 -3.05 -9.31 3.57
C LEU A 121 -3.24 -10.83 3.45
N GLY A 122 -2.15 -11.60 3.61
CA GLY A 122 -2.22 -13.06 3.66
C GLY A 122 -3.16 -13.56 4.77
N LEU A 123 -3.12 -12.95 5.97
CA LEU A 123 -4.02 -13.28 7.08
C LEU A 123 -5.49 -12.93 6.79
N GLU A 124 -5.74 -11.86 6.06
CA GLU A 124 -7.10 -11.45 5.66
C GLU A 124 -7.67 -12.33 4.56
N PHE A 125 -6.84 -13.13 3.90
CA PHE A 125 -7.21 -13.99 2.80
C PHE A 125 -8.15 -15.09 3.27
N SER A 126 -9.42 -15.03 2.85
CA SER A 126 -10.46 -16.01 3.21
C SER A 126 -10.91 -16.78 1.97
N LEU A 127 -10.31 -17.94 1.75
CA LEU A 127 -10.65 -18.80 0.64
C LEU A 127 -12.15 -19.20 0.62
N PRO A 128 -12.80 -19.58 1.75
CA PRO A 128 -14.22 -19.88 1.77
C PRO A 128 -15.11 -18.73 1.27
N ARG A 129 -14.77 -17.48 1.67
CA ARG A 129 -15.51 -16.29 1.23
C ARG A 129 -15.34 -16.02 -0.27
N MET A 130 -14.13 -16.18 -0.79
CA MET A 130 -13.85 -16.05 -2.22
C MET A 130 -14.58 -17.13 -3.04
N LEU A 131 -14.61 -18.35 -2.56
CA LEU A 131 -15.32 -19.44 -3.22
C LEU A 131 -16.85 -19.25 -3.19
N ALA A 132 -17.39 -18.67 -2.11
CA ALA A 132 -18.80 -18.31 -2.03
C ALA A 132 -19.19 -17.24 -3.08
N MET A 133 -18.26 -16.36 -3.46
CA MET A 133 -18.42 -15.31 -4.47
C MET A 133 -17.61 -15.60 -5.75
N ARG A 134 -17.35 -16.88 -6.06
CA ARG A 134 -16.42 -17.30 -7.13
C ARG A 134 -16.70 -16.68 -8.48
N ARG A 135 -17.95 -16.50 -8.86
CA ARG A 135 -18.34 -15.92 -10.16
C ARG A 135 -17.97 -14.45 -10.27
N GLU A 136 -18.19 -13.70 -9.21
CA GLU A 136 -17.84 -12.27 -9.15
C GLU A 136 -16.33 -12.09 -8.94
N VAL A 137 -15.71 -12.84 -8.05
CA VAL A 137 -14.28 -12.71 -7.75
C VAL A 137 -13.44 -13.19 -8.93
N PHE A 138 -13.57 -14.44 -9.35
CA PHE A 138 -12.72 -15.03 -10.39
C PHE A 138 -13.21 -14.69 -11.80
N GLY A 139 -14.49 -14.40 -12.03
CA GLY A 139 -15.00 -13.97 -13.31
C GLY A 139 -14.79 -12.47 -13.53
N LEU A 140 -15.46 -11.64 -12.73
CA LEU A 140 -15.43 -10.19 -12.89
C LEU A 140 -14.07 -9.60 -12.47
N GLY A 141 -13.50 -10.05 -11.35
CA GLY A 141 -12.20 -9.58 -10.86
C GLY A 141 -11.08 -9.92 -11.84
N ALA A 142 -11.00 -11.17 -12.30
CA ALA A 142 -9.99 -11.60 -13.29
C ALA A 142 -10.13 -10.84 -14.60
N ALA A 143 -11.36 -10.66 -15.10
CA ALA A 143 -11.60 -9.89 -16.30
C ALA A 143 -11.18 -8.41 -16.16
N GLN A 144 -11.43 -7.78 -15.01
CA GLN A 144 -11.00 -6.40 -14.75
C GLN A 144 -9.48 -6.29 -14.71
N VAL A 145 -8.81 -7.14 -13.91
CA VAL A 145 -7.33 -7.12 -13.78
C VAL A 145 -6.70 -7.44 -15.13
N GLY A 146 -7.14 -8.50 -15.80
CA GLY A 146 -6.59 -8.91 -17.09
C GLY A 146 -6.78 -7.85 -18.18
N ALA A 147 -7.98 -7.29 -18.32
CA ALA A 147 -8.25 -6.23 -19.31
C ALA A 147 -7.46 -4.96 -19.00
N THR A 148 -7.42 -4.52 -17.74
CA THR A 148 -6.67 -3.31 -17.35
C THR A 148 -5.17 -3.53 -17.56
N ALA A 149 -4.62 -4.65 -17.08
CA ALA A 149 -3.21 -4.97 -17.24
C ALA A 149 -2.83 -5.05 -18.72
N ALA A 150 -3.64 -5.70 -19.56
CA ALA A 150 -3.38 -5.82 -20.98
C ALA A 150 -3.38 -4.46 -21.71
N VAL A 151 -4.39 -3.61 -21.46
CA VAL A 151 -4.48 -2.28 -22.10
C VAL A 151 -3.31 -1.40 -21.69
N PHE A 152 -2.97 -1.35 -20.40
CA PHE A 152 -1.85 -0.54 -19.93
C PHE A 152 -0.50 -1.14 -20.28
N ALA A 153 -0.39 -2.47 -20.42
CA ALA A 153 0.81 -3.10 -20.96
C ALA A 153 1.04 -2.74 -22.44
N LEU A 154 -0.01 -2.70 -23.25
CA LEU A 154 0.07 -2.23 -24.63
C LEU A 154 0.51 -0.76 -24.72
N ILE A 155 -0.03 0.09 -23.85
CA ILE A 155 0.39 1.50 -23.75
C ILE A 155 1.87 1.58 -23.34
N GLY A 156 2.27 0.85 -22.30
CA GLY A 156 3.66 0.80 -21.83
C GLY A 156 4.61 0.31 -22.92
N ARG A 157 4.19 -0.70 -23.70
CA ARG A 157 4.96 -1.21 -24.86
C ARG A 157 5.10 -0.16 -25.97
N ALA A 158 4.03 0.58 -26.25
CA ALA A 158 4.05 1.69 -27.21
C ALA A 158 4.96 2.85 -26.75
N LEU A 159 5.11 3.04 -25.43
CA LEU A 159 6.04 3.99 -24.82
C LEU A 159 7.50 3.47 -24.73
N GLY A 160 7.77 2.26 -25.28
CA GLY A 160 9.12 1.70 -25.38
C GLY A 160 9.53 0.77 -24.23
N LEU A 161 8.64 0.41 -23.29
CA LEU A 161 8.97 -0.57 -22.25
C LEU A 161 9.16 -1.98 -22.82
N PRO A 162 10.06 -2.80 -22.26
CA PRO A 162 10.12 -4.23 -22.53
C PRO A 162 8.77 -4.90 -22.18
N TRP A 163 8.42 -5.97 -22.89
CA TRP A 163 7.08 -6.59 -22.80
C TRP A 163 6.72 -7.02 -21.37
N LEU A 164 7.62 -7.69 -20.68
CA LEU A 164 7.38 -8.15 -19.30
C LEU A 164 7.29 -6.98 -18.29
N THR A 165 8.14 -5.97 -18.45
CA THR A 165 8.05 -4.72 -17.66
C THR A 165 6.72 -4.02 -17.89
N ALA A 166 6.26 -3.94 -19.14
CA ALA A 166 4.97 -3.35 -19.47
C ALA A 166 3.81 -4.11 -18.81
N VAL A 167 3.90 -5.45 -18.72
CA VAL A 167 2.91 -6.28 -17.99
C VAL A 167 2.93 -5.97 -16.50
N VAL A 168 4.09 -5.81 -15.87
CA VAL A 168 4.20 -5.41 -14.45
C VAL A 168 3.58 -4.04 -14.22
N VAL A 169 3.86 -3.06 -15.10
CA VAL A 169 3.25 -1.71 -15.03
C VAL A 169 1.73 -1.79 -15.20
N GLY A 170 1.24 -2.56 -16.16
CA GLY A 170 -0.20 -2.78 -16.34
C GLY A 170 -0.85 -3.45 -15.12
N GLY A 171 -0.15 -4.42 -14.52
CA GLY A 171 -0.54 -5.04 -13.26
C GLY A 171 -0.62 -4.01 -12.11
N ALA A 172 0.41 -3.17 -11.95
CA ALA A 172 0.44 -2.11 -10.95
C ALA A 172 -0.76 -1.16 -11.08
N ILE A 173 -1.07 -0.74 -12.29
CA ILE A 173 -2.21 0.16 -12.57
C ILE A 173 -3.55 -0.56 -12.32
N SER A 174 -3.64 -1.88 -12.53
CA SER A 174 -4.88 -2.63 -12.30
C SER A 174 -5.28 -2.70 -10.82
N MET A 175 -4.32 -2.52 -9.89
CA MET A 175 -4.55 -2.56 -8.43
C MET A 175 -5.25 -1.30 -7.94
N SER A 176 -6.20 -1.47 -7.00
CA SER A 176 -6.92 -0.38 -6.34
C SER A 176 -6.76 -0.52 -4.82
N SER A 177 -6.88 0.59 -4.06
CA SER A 177 -6.72 0.56 -2.61
C SER A 177 -7.92 -0.11 -1.93
N THR A 178 -7.72 -1.33 -1.45
CA THR A 178 -8.72 -2.10 -0.73
C THR A 178 -9.11 -1.40 0.57
N ALA A 179 -8.12 -0.92 1.34
CA ALA A 179 -8.36 -0.27 2.63
C ALA A 179 -9.21 1.01 2.48
N ILE A 180 -8.82 1.92 1.57
CA ILE A 180 -9.52 3.19 1.36
C ILE A 180 -10.94 2.96 0.83
N LEU A 181 -11.09 2.08 -0.15
CA LEU A 181 -12.38 1.84 -0.80
C LEU A 181 -13.37 1.15 0.15
N LEU A 182 -12.94 0.13 0.90
CA LEU A 182 -13.79 -0.55 1.88
C LEU A 182 -14.23 0.38 3.00
N GLN A 183 -13.30 1.16 3.56
CA GLN A 183 -13.63 2.14 4.59
C GLN A 183 -14.70 3.11 4.10
N GLN A 184 -14.48 3.74 2.95
CA GLN A 184 -15.41 4.75 2.41
C GLN A 184 -16.77 4.17 2.01
N LEU A 185 -16.81 2.96 1.42
CA LEU A 185 -18.06 2.28 1.07
C LEU A 185 -18.85 1.87 2.33
N THR A 186 -18.15 1.48 3.40
CA THR A 186 -18.77 1.12 4.69
C THR A 186 -19.35 2.36 5.38
N GLU A 187 -18.60 3.45 5.49
CA GLU A 187 -19.04 4.71 6.08
C GLU A 187 -20.30 5.28 5.39
N ARG A 188 -20.46 4.97 4.09
CA ARG A 188 -21.64 5.41 3.28
C ARG A 188 -22.76 4.38 3.21
N SER A 189 -22.62 3.24 3.90
CA SER A 189 -23.56 2.12 3.79
C SER A 189 -23.79 1.67 2.33
N GLU A 190 -22.76 1.81 1.47
CA GLU A 190 -22.80 1.42 0.07
C GLU A 190 -22.15 0.06 -0.22
N LEU A 191 -21.44 -0.53 0.75
CA LEU A 191 -20.73 -1.80 0.58
C LEU A 191 -21.66 -2.95 0.16
N ASN A 192 -22.86 -3.02 0.74
CA ASN A 192 -23.86 -4.05 0.44
C ASN A 192 -24.72 -3.73 -0.80
N ARG A 193 -24.57 -2.53 -1.38
CA ARG A 193 -25.23 -2.20 -2.65
C ARG A 193 -24.56 -2.90 -3.82
N THR A 194 -25.26 -3.09 -4.94
CA THR A 194 -24.75 -3.82 -6.11
C THR A 194 -23.35 -3.35 -6.54
N HIS A 195 -23.13 -2.03 -6.70
CA HIS A 195 -21.84 -1.49 -7.13
C HIS A 195 -20.75 -1.68 -6.07
N GLY A 196 -21.06 -1.56 -4.78
CA GLY A 196 -20.12 -1.82 -3.68
C GLY A 196 -19.71 -3.28 -3.60
N ARG A 197 -20.67 -4.22 -3.69
CA ARG A 197 -20.41 -5.65 -3.67
C ARG A 197 -19.56 -6.10 -4.87
N LEU A 198 -19.83 -5.59 -6.06
CA LEU A 198 -19.02 -5.90 -7.26
C LEU A 198 -17.63 -5.27 -7.17
N ALA A 199 -17.50 -4.04 -6.66
CA ALA A 199 -16.21 -3.44 -6.39
C ALA A 199 -15.42 -4.27 -5.38
N PHE A 200 -16.04 -4.70 -4.29
CA PHE A 200 -15.42 -5.57 -3.29
C PHE A 200 -14.93 -6.91 -3.88
N SER A 201 -15.71 -7.53 -4.77
CA SER A 201 -15.29 -8.76 -5.44
C SER A 201 -14.06 -8.56 -6.33
N MET A 202 -13.98 -7.40 -7.03
CA MET A 202 -12.79 -7.04 -7.80
C MET A 202 -11.58 -6.83 -6.90
N LEU A 203 -11.74 -6.11 -5.78
CA LEU A 203 -10.65 -5.88 -4.82
C LEU A 203 -10.09 -7.19 -4.28
N LEU A 204 -10.95 -8.13 -3.89
CA LEU A 204 -10.51 -9.46 -3.44
C LEU A 204 -9.67 -10.20 -4.50
N PHE A 205 -10.01 -10.07 -5.78
CA PHE A 205 -9.22 -10.67 -6.84
C PHE A 205 -7.92 -9.90 -7.10
N GLN A 206 -7.95 -8.57 -7.02
CA GLN A 206 -6.75 -7.73 -7.17
C GLN A 206 -5.71 -8.08 -6.11
N ASP A 207 -6.13 -8.26 -4.85
CA ASP A 207 -5.25 -8.66 -3.75
C ASP A 207 -4.58 -10.02 -4.04
N LEU A 208 -5.31 -10.97 -4.61
CA LEU A 208 -4.75 -12.26 -5.06
C LEU A 208 -3.82 -12.08 -6.26
N ALA A 209 -4.22 -11.28 -7.25
CA ALA A 209 -3.47 -11.05 -8.49
C ALA A 209 -2.17 -10.26 -8.26
N PHE A 210 -2.06 -9.52 -7.16
CA PHE A 210 -0.83 -8.83 -6.80
C PHE A 210 0.36 -9.79 -6.69
N VAL A 211 0.15 -10.99 -6.15
CA VAL A 211 1.20 -11.99 -5.92
C VAL A 211 1.93 -12.41 -7.21
N PRO A 212 1.26 -12.83 -8.30
CA PRO A 212 1.94 -13.15 -9.54
C PRO A 212 2.62 -11.95 -10.18
N PHE A 213 2.08 -10.72 -10.07
CA PHE A 213 2.76 -9.53 -10.57
C PHE A 213 4.01 -9.20 -9.75
N LEU A 214 3.98 -9.38 -8.43
CA LEU A 214 5.14 -9.23 -7.57
C LEU A 214 6.20 -10.28 -7.88
N ALA A 215 5.80 -11.54 -8.06
CA ALA A 215 6.72 -12.61 -8.45
C ALA A 215 7.37 -12.32 -9.81
N LEU A 216 6.62 -11.84 -10.79
CA LEU A 216 7.15 -11.43 -12.09
C LEU A 216 8.12 -10.24 -11.96
N ALA A 217 7.78 -9.22 -11.19
CA ALA A 217 8.66 -8.07 -10.95
C ALA A 217 9.97 -8.52 -10.29
N SER A 218 9.89 -9.36 -9.25
CA SER A 218 11.07 -9.93 -8.56
C SER A 218 11.93 -10.78 -9.48
N ALA A 219 11.32 -11.60 -10.34
CA ALA A 219 12.05 -12.40 -11.33
C ALA A 219 12.77 -11.53 -12.37
N LEU A 220 12.17 -10.42 -12.79
CA LEU A 220 12.82 -9.47 -13.70
C LEU A 220 14.01 -8.75 -13.05
N VAL A 221 13.91 -8.44 -11.76
CA VAL A 221 15.01 -7.85 -10.99
C VAL A 221 16.17 -8.85 -10.88
N ALA A 222 15.89 -10.11 -10.51
CA ALA A 222 16.89 -11.17 -10.40
C ALA A 222 17.49 -11.56 -11.76
N GLY A 223 16.70 -11.55 -12.83
CA GLY A 223 17.09 -12.01 -14.16
C GLY A 223 17.98 -11.07 -14.97
N ARG A 224 18.19 -9.81 -14.52
CA ARG A 224 19.11 -8.88 -15.21
C ARG A 224 20.55 -9.38 -15.27
N GLU A 225 20.95 -10.24 -14.35
CA GLU A 225 22.29 -10.82 -14.34
C GLU A 225 22.40 -12.13 -15.16
N HIS A 226 21.30 -12.87 -15.45
CA HIS A 226 21.37 -14.23 -16.01
C HIS A 226 20.22 -14.63 -16.96
N PHE A 227 19.62 -13.71 -17.74
CA PHE A 227 18.53 -14.08 -18.64
C PHE A 227 19.01 -14.82 -19.91
N GLN A 228 19.33 -16.11 -19.78
CA GLN A 228 19.41 -17.05 -20.92
C GLN A 228 18.12 -17.86 -21.00
N LEU A 229 17.51 -17.91 -22.19
CA LEU A 229 16.20 -18.54 -22.47
C LEU A 229 16.04 -19.99 -21.96
N GLY A 230 17.14 -20.73 -21.75
CA GLY A 230 17.12 -22.08 -21.17
C GLY A 230 17.03 -22.13 -19.64
N GLY A 231 17.42 -21.05 -18.93
CA GLY A 231 17.32 -20.96 -17.47
C GLY A 231 15.95 -20.58 -16.94
N SER A 232 15.10 -19.98 -17.78
CA SER A 232 13.82 -19.42 -17.37
C SER A 232 12.82 -20.49 -16.88
N VAL A 233 12.78 -21.66 -17.52
CA VAL A 233 11.88 -22.76 -17.12
C VAL A 233 12.32 -23.37 -15.79
N LEU A 234 13.65 -23.56 -15.61
CA LEU A 234 14.18 -24.08 -14.34
C LEU A 234 13.97 -23.08 -13.18
N ALA A 235 14.13 -21.78 -13.43
CA ALA A 235 13.86 -20.73 -12.46
C ALA A 235 12.38 -20.66 -12.05
N VAL A 236 11.45 -20.80 -13.01
CA VAL A 236 10.01 -20.85 -12.74
C VAL A 236 9.66 -22.11 -11.95
N ILE A 237 10.19 -23.27 -12.33
CA ILE A 237 9.99 -24.53 -11.59
C ILE A 237 10.59 -24.40 -10.18
N GLY A 238 11.81 -23.86 -10.05
CA GLY A 238 12.45 -23.59 -8.77
C GLY A 238 11.62 -22.67 -7.88
N GLY A 239 11.07 -21.60 -8.43
CA GLY A 239 10.16 -20.70 -7.73
C GLY A 239 8.88 -21.40 -7.26
N ILE A 240 8.25 -22.22 -8.11
CA ILE A 240 7.07 -23.00 -7.74
C ILE A 240 7.40 -24.02 -6.65
N VAL A 241 8.52 -24.72 -6.78
CA VAL A 241 8.99 -25.69 -5.76
C VAL A 241 9.27 -24.97 -4.45
N ALA A 242 9.92 -23.81 -4.47
CA ALA A 242 10.15 -23.01 -3.27
C ALA A 242 8.84 -22.56 -2.60
N ILE A 243 7.86 -22.10 -3.37
CA ILE A 243 6.52 -21.75 -2.87
C ILE A 243 5.86 -22.99 -2.22
N VAL A 244 5.83 -24.11 -2.91
CA VAL A 244 5.25 -25.35 -2.39
C VAL A 244 5.97 -25.83 -1.13
N ALA A 245 7.31 -25.75 -1.11
CA ALA A 245 8.12 -26.12 0.06
C ALA A 245 7.82 -25.20 1.27
N VAL A 246 7.74 -23.88 1.06
CA VAL A 246 7.37 -22.93 2.11
C VAL A 246 5.96 -23.21 2.64
N LEU A 247 4.99 -23.45 1.76
CA LEU A 247 3.62 -23.80 2.14
C LEU A 247 3.56 -25.14 2.90
N ALA A 248 4.26 -26.16 2.44
CA ALA A 248 4.31 -27.46 3.09
C ALA A 248 4.97 -27.36 4.47
N ALA A 249 6.20 -26.80 4.53
CA ALA A 249 6.93 -26.61 5.78
C ALA A 249 6.14 -25.83 6.81
N GLY A 250 5.51 -24.73 6.37
CA GLY A 250 4.71 -23.92 7.24
C GLY A 250 3.48 -24.64 7.79
N ARG A 251 2.74 -25.40 6.96
CA ARG A 251 1.58 -26.17 7.43
C ARG A 251 1.97 -27.18 8.51
N TRP A 252 3.13 -27.81 8.38
CA TRP A 252 3.61 -28.82 9.33
C TRP A 252 4.24 -28.21 10.58
N LEU A 253 4.89 -27.06 10.46
CA LEU A 253 5.63 -26.42 11.54
C LEU A 253 4.79 -25.39 12.31
N LEU A 254 4.03 -24.54 11.60
CA LEU A 254 3.38 -23.39 12.24
C LEU A 254 2.17 -23.80 13.11
N ARG A 255 1.36 -24.78 12.69
CA ARG A 255 0.21 -25.22 13.48
C ARG A 255 0.60 -25.75 14.87
N PRO A 256 1.51 -26.74 15.01
CA PRO A 256 1.91 -27.23 16.32
C PRO A 256 2.66 -26.17 17.13
N LEU A 257 3.47 -25.32 16.48
CA LEU A 257 4.18 -24.23 17.15
C LEU A 257 3.21 -23.25 17.82
N PHE A 258 2.20 -22.77 17.08
CA PHE A 258 1.21 -21.85 17.65
C PHE A 258 0.31 -22.50 18.68
N HIS A 259 0.02 -23.80 18.56
CA HIS A 259 -0.74 -24.54 19.55
C HIS A 259 0.00 -24.58 20.89
N GLU A 260 1.29 -24.93 20.88
CA GLU A 260 2.11 -25.00 22.10
C GLU A 260 2.27 -23.62 22.75
N ILE A 261 2.56 -22.58 21.95
CA ILE A 261 2.78 -21.23 22.43
C ILE A 261 1.49 -20.59 22.98
N ALA A 262 0.35 -20.84 22.36
CA ALA A 262 -0.93 -20.35 22.85
C ALA A 262 -1.28 -20.93 24.22
N HIS A 263 -0.87 -22.16 24.51
CA HIS A 263 -1.06 -22.80 25.84
C HIS A 263 -0.21 -22.15 26.93
N SER A 264 0.93 -21.55 26.60
CA SER A 264 1.79 -20.86 27.56
C SER A 264 1.16 -19.62 28.17
N ARG A 265 0.12 -19.05 27.55
CA ARG A 265 -0.59 -17.81 27.93
C ARG A 265 0.31 -16.58 28.08
N LEU A 266 1.57 -16.64 27.61
CA LEU A 266 2.54 -15.53 27.64
C LEU A 266 2.37 -14.68 26.37
N ARG A 267 1.90 -13.45 26.53
CA ARG A 267 1.68 -12.52 25.39
C ARG A 267 2.97 -12.18 24.67
N GLU A 268 4.06 -12.00 25.42
CA GLU A 268 5.38 -11.69 24.87
C GLU A 268 5.88 -12.81 23.97
N LEU A 269 5.77 -14.06 24.43
CA LEU A 269 6.20 -15.23 23.66
C LEU A 269 5.37 -15.37 22.37
N PHE A 270 4.06 -15.16 22.44
CA PHE A 270 3.19 -15.18 21.29
C PHE A 270 3.59 -14.10 20.27
N THR A 271 3.84 -12.86 20.75
CA THR A 271 4.28 -11.75 19.89
C THR A 271 5.62 -12.04 19.21
N LEU A 272 6.62 -12.51 19.97
CA LEU A 272 7.94 -12.87 19.44
C LEU A 272 7.83 -13.99 18.40
N THR A 273 6.96 -14.98 18.63
CA THR A 273 6.75 -16.06 17.66
C THR A 273 6.14 -15.56 16.37
N VAL A 274 5.12 -14.69 16.44
CA VAL A 274 4.54 -14.10 15.24
C VAL A 274 5.58 -13.32 14.45
N LEU A 275 6.37 -12.46 15.12
CA LEU A 275 7.45 -11.71 14.49
C LEU A 275 8.50 -12.63 13.87
N LEU A 276 8.91 -13.68 14.61
CA LEU A 276 9.84 -14.69 14.11
C LEU A 276 9.32 -15.35 12.84
N VAL A 277 8.06 -15.77 12.81
CA VAL A 277 7.46 -16.42 11.64
C VAL A 277 7.41 -15.48 10.44
N VAL A 278 7.03 -14.22 10.61
CA VAL A 278 7.01 -13.22 9.53
C VAL A 278 8.41 -13.02 8.97
N LEU A 279 9.38 -12.76 9.84
CA LEU A 279 10.75 -12.48 9.41
C LEU A 279 11.47 -13.71 8.85
N ALA A 280 11.27 -14.88 9.45
CA ALA A 280 11.87 -16.12 8.98
C ALA A 280 11.32 -16.55 7.62
N SER A 281 10.01 -16.42 7.41
CA SER A 281 9.40 -16.74 6.11
C SER A 281 9.80 -15.75 5.02
N ALA A 282 9.90 -14.47 5.34
CA ALA A 282 10.42 -13.45 4.44
C ALA A 282 11.90 -13.75 4.07
N TRP A 283 12.73 -14.05 5.07
CA TRP A 283 14.14 -14.41 4.87
C TRP A 283 14.29 -15.70 4.05
N ALA A 284 13.55 -16.75 4.38
CA ALA A 284 13.60 -18.03 3.65
C ALA A 284 13.19 -17.85 2.18
N SER A 285 12.19 -17.05 1.90
CA SER A 285 11.78 -16.70 0.54
C SER A 285 12.90 -15.97 -0.22
N ASN A 286 13.58 -15.03 0.45
CA ASN A 286 14.68 -14.28 -0.14
C ASN A 286 15.90 -15.18 -0.47
N VAL A 287 16.25 -16.10 0.42
CA VAL A 287 17.31 -17.11 0.18
C VAL A 287 16.94 -18.02 -1.00
N ALA A 288 15.65 -18.31 -1.18
CA ALA A 288 15.16 -19.08 -2.33
C ALA A 288 15.08 -18.26 -3.65
N GLY A 289 15.58 -17.02 -3.66
CA GLY A 289 15.56 -16.13 -4.85
C GLY A 289 14.20 -15.46 -5.11
N LEU A 290 13.28 -15.51 -4.15
CA LEU A 290 11.98 -14.84 -4.20
C LEU A 290 12.02 -13.55 -3.37
N SER A 291 10.99 -12.69 -3.51
CA SER A 291 10.93 -11.47 -2.70
C SER A 291 10.62 -11.76 -1.22
N LEU A 292 11.15 -10.90 -0.30
CA LEU A 292 10.81 -10.91 1.12
C LEU A 292 9.29 -10.85 1.33
N ALA A 293 8.65 -10.03 0.56
CA ALA A 293 7.23 -9.75 0.60
C ALA A 293 6.37 -10.98 0.26
N LEU A 294 6.77 -11.78 -0.72
CA LEU A 294 6.09 -13.02 -1.10
C LEU A 294 6.12 -14.06 0.02
N GLY A 295 7.28 -14.24 0.66
CA GLY A 295 7.39 -15.17 1.80
C GLY A 295 6.49 -14.79 2.97
N ALA A 296 6.45 -13.50 3.29
CA ALA A 296 5.55 -12.98 4.32
C ALA A 296 4.07 -13.20 3.96
N PHE A 297 3.66 -12.95 2.72
CA PHE A 297 2.31 -13.20 2.24
C PHE A 297 1.91 -14.68 2.38
N LEU A 298 2.76 -15.59 1.92
CA LEU A 298 2.49 -17.03 2.00
C LEU A 298 2.32 -17.51 3.45
N SER A 299 3.17 -17.05 4.36
CA SER A 299 3.03 -17.40 5.79
C SER A 299 1.76 -16.81 6.41
N GLY A 300 1.38 -15.58 6.04
CA GLY A 300 0.12 -14.97 6.44
C GLY A 300 -1.09 -15.77 5.98
N MET A 301 -1.10 -16.20 4.71
CA MET A 301 -2.16 -17.03 4.14
C MET A 301 -2.30 -18.39 4.84
N MET A 302 -1.18 -19.00 5.23
CA MET A 302 -1.20 -20.25 5.99
C MET A 302 -1.78 -20.09 7.39
N LEU A 303 -1.48 -18.96 8.05
CA LEU A 303 -2.00 -18.66 9.38
C LEU A 303 -3.46 -18.15 9.33
N ALA A 304 -3.95 -17.71 8.17
CA ALA A 304 -5.33 -17.29 7.96
C ALA A 304 -6.36 -18.40 8.24
N GLU A 305 -5.97 -19.66 8.03
CA GLU A 305 -6.81 -20.85 8.28
C GLU A 305 -6.71 -21.36 9.72
N THR A 306 -5.90 -20.74 10.59
CA THR A 306 -5.73 -21.15 11.98
C THR A 306 -6.70 -20.44 12.92
N GLU A 307 -6.98 -21.06 14.07
CA GLU A 307 -7.80 -20.48 15.13
C GLU A 307 -7.19 -19.19 15.71
N TYR A 308 -5.89 -19.01 15.56
CA TYR A 308 -5.12 -17.89 16.10
C TYR A 308 -5.11 -16.63 15.21
N ARG A 309 -5.75 -16.66 14.04
CA ARG A 309 -5.76 -15.60 13.04
C ARG A 309 -6.00 -14.21 13.65
N HIS A 310 -7.07 -14.03 14.41
CA HIS A 310 -7.44 -12.74 14.98
C HIS A 310 -6.43 -12.25 16.03
N GLN A 311 -5.86 -13.17 16.81
CA GLN A 311 -4.85 -12.84 17.80
C GLN A 311 -3.55 -12.44 17.11
N ILE A 312 -3.14 -13.14 16.06
CA ILE A 312 -1.98 -12.81 15.22
C ILE A 312 -2.15 -11.43 14.59
N GLU A 313 -3.31 -11.16 14.00
CA GLU A 313 -3.65 -9.88 13.41
C GLU A 313 -3.54 -8.73 14.41
N ALA A 314 -4.10 -8.90 15.62
CA ALA A 314 -4.04 -7.89 16.68
C ALA A 314 -2.61 -7.56 17.12
N VAL A 315 -1.74 -8.58 17.18
CA VAL A 315 -0.32 -8.42 17.56
C VAL A 315 0.50 -7.75 16.46
N ILE A 316 0.26 -8.10 15.19
CA ILE A 316 1.04 -7.60 14.05
C ILE A 316 0.65 -6.17 13.65
N ARG A 317 -0.59 -5.78 13.87
CA ARG A 317 -1.13 -4.50 13.43
C ARG A 317 -0.28 -3.28 13.79
N PRO A 318 0.21 -3.09 15.04
CA PRO A 318 1.06 -1.94 15.37
C PRO A 318 2.36 -1.89 14.58
N PHE A 319 3.01 -3.04 14.38
CA PHE A 319 4.25 -3.14 13.61
C PHE A 319 4.01 -2.83 12.14
N ARG A 320 2.97 -3.42 11.56
CA ARG A 320 2.55 -3.13 10.19
C ARG A 320 2.33 -1.63 9.98
N ASP A 321 1.54 -0.99 10.85
CA ASP A 321 1.14 0.41 10.66
C ASP A 321 2.35 1.36 10.73
N ILE A 322 3.31 1.10 11.64
CA ILE A 322 4.55 1.88 11.75
C ILE A 322 5.45 1.64 10.53
N LEU A 323 5.70 0.38 10.18
CA LEU A 323 6.60 0.02 9.07
C LEU A 323 6.01 0.43 7.70
N LEU A 324 4.69 0.39 7.56
CA LEU A 324 4.00 0.92 6.38
C LEU A 324 4.18 2.44 6.27
N GLY A 325 4.17 3.15 7.40
CA GLY A 325 4.54 4.56 7.45
C GLY A 325 5.98 4.80 6.93
N VAL A 326 6.95 3.99 7.38
CA VAL A 326 8.34 4.06 6.91
C VAL A 326 8.43 3.76 5.41
N PHE A 327 7.69 2.76 4.91
CA PHE A 327 7.62 2.47 3.48
C PHE A 327 7.12 3.68 2.67
N PHE A 328 5.99 4.30 3.05
CA PHE A 328 5.49 5.46 2.32
C PHE A 328 6.41 6.68 2.44
N ILE A 329 7.11 6.87 3.56
CA ILE A 329 8.15 7.88 3.70
C ILE A 329 9.28 7.61 2.69
N SER A 330 9.76 6.37 2.61
CA SER A 330 10.80 5.99 1.65
C SER A 330 10.35 6.21 0.20
N VAL A 331 9.12 5.83 -0.14
CA VAL A 331 8.52 6.13 -1.46
C VAL A 331 8.45 7.63 -1.71
N GLY A 332 8.08 8.42 -0.69
CA GLY A 332 8.08 9.89 -0.78
C GLY A 332 9.46 10.47 -1.05
N MET A 333 10.53 9.91 -0.47
CA MET A 333 11.91 10.33 -0.71
C MET A 333 12.39 10.13 -2.14
N LEU A 334 11.81 9.17 -2.88
CA LEU A 334 12.11 8.93 -4.30
C LEU A 334 11.54 10.03 -5.20
N LEU A 335 10.58 10.82 -4.72
CA LEU A 335 9.92 11.85 -5.52
C LEU A 335 10.79 13.09 -5.65
N ASP A 336 11.24 13.42 -6.87
CA ASP A 336 11.89 14.68 -7.16
C ASP A 336 10.86 15.78 -7.44
N MET A 337 10.62 16.64 -6.43
CA MET A 337 9.65 17.72 -6.52
C MET A 337 9.99 18.75 -7.60
N ARG A 338 11.27 18.89 -7.97
CA ARG A 338 11.71 19.83 -9.02
C ARG A 338 11.35 19.29 -10.40
N LEU A 339 11.59 18.00 -10.61
CA LEU A 339 11.19 17.32 -11.85
C LEU A 339 9.67 17.29 -11.99
N LEU A 340 8.95 17.06 -10.89
CA LEU A 340 7.48 17.05 -10.87
C LEU A 340 6.89 18.41 -11.20
N ALA A 341 7.46 19.52 -10.72
CA ALA A 341 6.99 20.86 -11.06
C ALA A 341 7.13 21.14 -12.57
N GLY A 342 8.20 20.64 -13.21
CA GLY A 342 8.39 20.71 -14.66
C GLY A 342 7.50 19.76 -15.46
N ALA A 343 7.06 18.65 -14.84
CA ALA A 343 6.29 17.57 -15.48
C ALA A 343 4.79 17.57 -15.10
N ILE A 344 4.25 18.66 -14.52
CA ILE A 344 2.88 18.70 -14.01
C ILE A 344 1.83 18.33 -15.07
N GLY A 345 2.08 18.69 -16.33
CA GLY A 345 1.24 18.31 -17.47
C GLY A 345 1.21 16.80 -17.69
N VAL A 346 2.39 16.15 -17.60
CA VAL A 346 2.51 14.69 -17.77
C VAL A 346 1.85 13.96 -16.60
N VAL A 347 2.08 14.42 -15.37
CA VAL A 347 1.43 13.85 -14.16
C VAL A 347 -0.08 13.99 -14.25
N SER A 348 -0.61 15.16 -14.63
CA SER A 348 -2.04 15.38 -14.77
C SER A 348 -2.65 14.54 -15.88
N ALA A 349 -1.99 14.41 -17.03
CA ALA A 349 -2.42 13.55 -18.13
C ALA A 349 -2.43 12.08 -17.70
N THR A 350 -1.37 11.62 -17.03
CA THR A 350 -1.27 10.25 -16.50
C THR A 350 -2.39 9.98 -15.48
N LEU A 351 -2.68 10.91 -14.57
CA LEU A 351 -3.76 10.80 -13.60
C LEU A 351 -5.13 10.68 -14.27
N VAL A 352 -5.41 11.54 -15.27
CA VAL A 352 -6.67 11.52 -16.02
C VAL A 352 -6.82 10.20 -16.80
N ILE A 353 -5.75 9.74 -17.46
CA ILE A 353 -5.73 8.47 -18.18
C ILE A 353 -5.93 7.30 -17.20
N LEU A 354 -5.23 7.31 -16.05
CA LEU A 354 -5.35 6.28 -15.04
C LEU A 354 -6.79 6.18 -14.55
N ILE A 355 -7.38 7.26 -14.06
CA ILE A 355 -8.74 7.27 -13.52
C ILE A 355 -9.77 7.01 -14.62
N GLY A 356 -9.64 7.69 -15.76
CA GLY A 356 -10.61 7.61 -16.85
C GLY A 356 -10.62 6.26 -17.55
N LEU A 357 -9.45 5.80 -18.00
CA LEU A 357 -9.35 4.56 -18.76
C LEU A 357 -9.56 3.32 -17.87
N LYS A 358 -8.93 3.27 -16.68
CA LYS A 358 -9.16 2.19 -15.73
C LYS A 358 -10.62 2.13 -15.30
N GLY A 359 -11.24 3.28 -14.99
CA GLY A 359 -12.65 3.36 -14.64
C GLY A 359 -13.57 2.91 -15.79
N ALA A 360 -13.26 3.30 -17.03
CA ALA A 360 -14.00 2.87 -18.23
C ALA A 360 -13.89 1.36 -18.47
N ILE A 361 -12.67 0.78 -18.36
CA ILE A 361 -12.46 -0.66 -18.49
C ILE A 361 -13.25 -1.41 -17.41
N ALA A 362 -13.14 -0.98 -16.15
CA ALA A 362 -13.87 -1.60 -15.04
C ALA A 362 -15.38 -1.50 -15.22
N ALA A 363 -15.91 -0.36 -15.70
CA ALA A 363 -17.32 -0.21 -16.01
C ALA A 363 -17.77 -1.13 -17.15
N LEU A 364 -16.97 -1.26 -18.21
CA LEU A 364 -17.25 -2.12 -19.36
C LEU A 364 -17.31 -3.59 -18.95
N VAL A 365 -16.30 -4.05 -18.22
CA VAL A 365 -16.22 -5.43 -17.71
C VAL A 365 -17.34 -5.74 -16.70
N THR A 366 -17.78 -4.75 -15.94
CA THR A 366 -18.89 -4.89 -15.00
C THR A 366 -20.24 -5.00 -15.69
N ARG A 367 -20.36 -4.53 -16.92
CA ARG A 367 -21.65 -4.44 -17.63
C ARG A 367 -22.44 -5.77 -17.70
N PRO A 368 -21.83 -6.94 -17.97
CA PRO A 368 -22.52 -8.24 -17.95
C PRO A 368 -23.01 -8.68 -16.57
N PHE A 369 -22.45 -8.14 -15.49
CA PHE A 369 -22.76 -8.48 -14.12
C PHE A 369 -23.80 -7.56 -13.47
N THR A 370 -24.31 -6.57 -14.22
CA THR A 370 -25.30 -5.61 -13.72
C THR A 370 -26.48 -5.45 -14.69
N THR A 371 -27.63 -5.09 -14.13
CA THR A 371 -28.84 -4.84 -14.92
C THR A 371 -28.84 -3.46 -15.61
N THR A 372 -28.09 -2.47 -15.10
CA THR A 372 -28.11 -1.10 -15.61
C THR A 372 -26.71 -0.55 -15.88
N ARG A 373 -26.58 0.29 -16.92
CA ARG A 373 -25.33 1.02 -17.24
C ARG A 373 -24.89 1.91 -16.07
N PHE A 374 -25.84 2.46 -15.35
CA PHE A 374 -25.58 3.32 -14.20
C PHE A 374 -24.83 2.58 -13.09
N LYS A 375 -25.24 1.35 -12.71
CA LYS A 375 -24.55 0.54 -11.70
C LYS A 375 -23.15 0.14 -12.18
N ALA A 376 -23.00 -0.25 -13.45
CA ALA A 376 -21.69 -0.58 -14.02
C ALA A 376 -20.73 0.60 -13.96
N LEU A 377 -21.18 1.79 -14.35
CA LEU A 377 -20.36 2.99 -14.35
C LEU A 377 -19.97 3.40 -12.93
N ARG A 378 -20.90 3.31 -11.94
CA ARG A 378 -20.58 3.54 -10.54
C ARG A 378 -19.50 2.58 -10.02
N THR A 379 -19.56 1.29 -10.36
CA THR A 379 -18.51 0.32 -10.01
C THR A 379 -17.18 0.72 -10.63
N GLY A 380 -17.18 1.11 -11.93
CA GLY A 380 -15.98 1.57 -12.62
C GLY A 380 -15.35 2.80 -11.98
N ILE A 381 -16.15 3.79 -11.60
CA ILE A 381 -15.69 5.00 -10.89
C ILE A 381 -15.07 4.65 -9.54
N VAL A 382 -15.68 3.74 -8.78
CA VAL A 382 -15.14 3.28 -7.50
C VAL A 382 -13.78 2.59 -7.67
N ILE A 383 -13.64 1.69 -8.65
CA ILE A 383 -12.40 0.92 -8.89
C ILE A 383 -11.32 1.73 -9.62
N SER A 384 -11.64 2.91 -10.17
CA SER A 384 -10.68 3.71 -10.95
C SER A 384 -9.47 4.23 -10.15
N ILE A 385 -9.57 4.24 -8.84
CA ILE A 385 -8.54 4.74 -7.92
C ILE A 385 -7.38 3.74 -7.85
N GLY A 386 -6.16 4.24 -7.80
CA GLY A 386 -4.97 3.42 -7.58
C GLY A 386 -4.89 2.87 -6.16
N GLY A 387 -3.90 2.03 -5.89
CA GLY A 387 -3.72 1.43 -4.57
C GLY A 387 -2.27 1.28 -4.17
N GLU A 388 -2.07 0.97 -2.89
CA GLU A 388 -0.77 0.74 -2.25
C GLU A 388 0.05 -0.35 -2.94
N PHE A 389 -0.59 -1.39 -3.46
CA PHE A 389 0.08 -2.45 -4.21
C PHE A 389 0.59 -1.97 -5.57
N GLY A 390 -0.13 -1.06 -6.21
CA GLY A 390 0.33 -0.38 -7.42
C GLY A 390 1.56 0.49 -7.14
N VAL A 391 1.57 1.21 -6.02
CA VAL A 391 2.73 1.97 -5.54
C VAL A 391 3.92 1.03 -5.32
N ALA A 392 3.72 -0.08 -4.61
CA ALA A 392 4.79 -1.04 -4.31
C ALA A 392 5.42 -1.63 -5.59
N LEU A 393 4.61 -2.07 -6.57
CA LEU A 393 5.12 -2.59 -7.85
C LEU A 393 5.87 -1.52 -8.66
N CYS A 394 5.36 -0.29 -8.69
CA CYS A 394 6.04 0.82 -9.37
C CYS A 394 7.38 1.15 -8.70
N THR A 395 7.43 1.17 -7.36
CA THR A 395 8.65 1.44 -6.59
C THR A 395 9.71 0.36 -6.85
N ILE A 396 9.35 -0.92 -6.78
CA ILE A 396 10.26 -2.04 -7.12
C ILE A 396 10.79 -1.88 -8.55
N GLY A 397 9.93 -1.51 -9.49
CA GLY A 397 10.32 -1.30 -10.88
C GLY A 397 11.24 -0.10 -11.09
N LEU A 398 11.07 0.98 -10.32
CA LEU A 398 11.93 2.16 -10.34
C LEU A 398 13.28 1.91 -9.68
N GLU A 399 13.30 1.33 -8.47
CA GLU A 399 14.52 1.03 -7.72
C GLU A 399 15.45 0.05 -8.47
N ALA A 400 14.86 -0.87 -9.24
CA ALA A 400 15.60 -1.82 -10.07
C ALA A 400 15.89 -1.31 -11.49
N ASP A 401 15.61 -0.04 -11.81
CA ASP A 401 15.73 0.51 -13.17
C ASP A 401 15.00 -0.32 -14.26
N LEU A 402 13.98 -1.08 -13.89
CA LEU A 402 13.11 -1.76 -14.85
C LEU A 402 12.19 -0.76 -15.56
N ILE A 403 11.74 0.26 -14.82
CA ILE A 403 10.89 1.33 -15.33
C ILE A 403 11.74 2.61 -15.37
N PRO A 404 11.95 3.22 -16.53
CA PRO A 404 12.67 4.49 -16.62
C PRO A 404 11.98 5.57 -15.77
N GLY A 405 12.75 6.39 -15.02
CA GLY A 405 12.23 7.42 -14.13
C GLY A 405 11.22 8.36 -14.80
N ARG A 406 11.48 8.76 -16.06
CA ARG A 406 10.57 9.59 -16.87
C ARG A 406 9.14 9.06 -17.02
N LEU A 407 8.94 7.75 -16.90
CA LEU A 407 7.62 7.09 -16.97
C LEU A 407 7.13 6.67 -15.59
N GLY A 408 8.02 6.13 -14.75
CA GLY A 408 7.66 5.56 -13.45
C GLY A 408 7.33 6.61 -12.40
N GLU A 409 8.08 7.72 -12.35
CA GLU A 409 7.83 8.78 -11.37
C GLU A 409 6.47 9.48 -11.57
N PRO A 410 6.11 9.95 -12.80
CA PRO A 410 4.78 10.51 -13.04
C PRO A 410 3.66 9.49 -12.77
N LEU A 411 3.87 8.22 -13.08
CA LEU A 411 2.91 7.16 -12.81
C LEU A 411 2.72 6.94 -11.30
N LEU A 412 3.81 6.85 -10.54
CA LEU A 412 3.79 6.71 -9.09
C LEU A 412 3.00 7.86 -8.45
N VAL A 413 3.32 9.10 -8.85
CA VAL A 413 2.62 10.29 -8.36
C VAL A 413 1.15 10.27 -8.74
N ALA A 414 0.81 9.88 -9.97
CA ALA A 414 -0.58 9.78 -10.42
C ALA A 414 -1.37 8.73 -9.61
N ILE A 415 -0.77 7.56 -9.30
CA ILE A 415 -1.38 6.56 -8.43
C ILE A 415 -1.68 7.17 -7.06
N VAL A 416 -0.69 7.82 -6.43
CA VAL A 416 -0.84 8.46 -5.12
C VAL A 416 -1.88 9.56 -5.15
N LEU A 417 -1.83 10.47 -6.13
CA LEU A 417 -2.83 11.53 -6.27
C LEU A 417 -4.24 10.97 -6.46
N SER A 418 -4.40 9.85 -7.18
CA SER A 418 -5.70 9.19 -7.31
C SER A 418 -6.24 8.69 -5.96
N MET A 419 -5.36 8.21 -5.08
CA MET A 419 -5.73 7.82 -3.70
C MET A 419 -6.17 9.03 -2.88
N VAL A 420 -5.50 10.17 -3.02
CA VAL A 420 -5.88 11.45 -2.38
C VAL A 420 -7.23 11.94 -2.86
N LEU A 421 -7.50 11.81 -4.15
CA LEU A 421 -8.77 12.22 -4.75
C LEU A 421 -9.92 11.26 -4.45
N SER A 422 -9.64 10.10 -3.86
CA SER A 422 -10.66 9.05 -3.62
C SER A 422 -11.90 9.54 -2.86
N PRO A 423 -11.82 10.34 -1.77
CA PRO A 423 -13.01 10.82 -1.09
C PRO A 423 -13.89 11.68 -1.99
N PHE A 424 -13.29 12.51 -2.83
CA PHE A 424 -13.99 13.38 -3.77
C PHE A 424 -14.66 12.56 -4.89
N ILE A 425 -13.94 11.58 -5.44
CA ILE A 425 -14.44 10.69 -6.50
C ILE A 425 -15.61 9.86 -5.97
N LEU A 426 -15.48 9.28 -4.77
CA LEU A 426 -16.53 8.46 -4.17
C LEU A 426 -17.73 9.30 -3.72
N ASN A 427 -17.52 10.49 -3.19
CA ASN A 427 -18.61 11.42 -2.84
C ASN A 427 -19.48 11.74 -4.05
N ASN A 428 -18.85 11.94 -5.19
CA ASN A 428 -19.52 12.40 -6.39
C ASN A 428 -19.84 11.25 -7.39
N ASN A 429 -19.55 9.97 -7.04
CA ASN A 429 -19.68 8.84 -7.96
C ASN A 429 -21.08 8.77 -8.63
N LYS A 430 -22.14 9.06 -7.87
CA LYS A 430 -23.52 9.06 -8.34
C LYS A 430 -23.81 10.22 -9.32
N SER A 431 -23.27 11.40 -9.01
CA SER A 431 -23.43 12.60 -9.87
C SER A 431 -22.64 12.48 -11.15
N VAL A 432 -21.39 12.02 -11.06
CA VAL A 432 -20.51 11.75 -12.21
C VAL A 432 -21.14 10.69 -13.13
N ALA A 433 -21.67 9.59 -12.58
CA ALA A 433 -22.31 8.54 -13.35
C ALA A 433 -23.57 9.06 -14.09
N ARG A 434 -24.39 9.92 -13.46
CA ARG A 434 -25.54 10.55 -14.11
C ARG A 434 -25.12 11.49 -15.25
N PHE A 435 -24.11 12.31 -14.98
CA PHE A 435 -23.60 13.26 -15.96
C PHE A 435 -23.07 12.54 -17.21
N LEU A 436 -22.29 11.48 -17.05
CA LEU A 436 -21.71 10.72 -18.15
C LEU A 436 -22.78 9.96 -18.96
N LEU A 437 -23.84 9.50 -18.32
CA LEU A 437 -24.94 8.81 -19.00
C LEU A 437 -25.98 9.77 -19.61
N ARG A 438 -25.83 11.08 -19.36
CA ARG A 438 -26.83 12.10 -19.73
C ARG A 438 -28.26 11.74 -19.27
N GLU A 439 -28.39 10.92 -18.23
CA GLU A 439 -29.68 10.57 -17.66
C GLU A 439 -30.21 11.81 -16.90
N LYS A 440 -31.20 12.48 -17.47
CA LYS A 440 -32.11 13.35 -16.73
C LYS A 440 -32.73 12.46 -15.65
N GLY A 441 -32.59 12.83 -14.40
CA GLY A 441 -32.84 12.03 -13.18
C GLY A 441 -33.98 10.99 -13.33
N PRO A 442 -33.91 9.87 -12.64
CA PRO A 442 -34.85 8.78 -12.86
C PRO A 442 -36.28 9.28 -12.70
N PRO A 443 -37.21 8.86 -13.58
CA PRO A 443 -38.60 8.95 -13.24
C PRO A 443 -38.78 8.26 -11.88
N ARG A 444 -39.55 8.85 -10.99
CA ARG A 444 -39.90 8.25 -9.69
C ARG A 444 -40.42 6.84 -9.96
N THR A 445 -39.56 5.83 -9.89
CA THR A 445 -39.93 4.41 -10.03
C THR A 445 -40.74 3.96 -8.84
N ALA A 446 -41.49 2.89 -9.00
CA ALA A 446 -42.34 2.31 -7.95
C ALA A 446 -41.64 2.16 -6.59
N SER A 447 -40.30 1.94 -6.54
CA SER A 447 -39.53 1.91 -5.29
C SER A 447 -39.50 3.27 -4.56
N GLN A 448 -39.59 4.41 -5.28
CA GLN A 448 -39.70 5.73 -4.65
C GLN A 448 -41.13 6.05 -4.21
N ARG A 449 -42.12 5.33 -4.76
CA ARG A 449 -43.49 5.35 -4.23
C ARG A 449 -43.60 4.50 -2.95
N GLU A 450 -42.86 3.37 -2.91
CA GLU A 450 -42.69 2.56 -1.68
C GLU A 450 -41.88 3.30 -0.61
N ASP A 451 -40.79 4.01 -0.98
CA ASP A 451 -40.07 4.91 -0.06
C ASP A 451 -40.92 6.09 0.41
N ALA A 452 -41.81 6.62 -0.43
CA ALA A 452 -42.74 7.68 -0.06
C ALA A 452 -43.85 7.16 0.87
N ALA A 453 -44.35 5.94 0.64
CA ALA A 453 -45.28 5.27 1.56
C ALA A 453 -44.58 4.94 2.91
N THR A 454 -43.32 4.53 2.87
CA THR A 454 -42.47 4.30 4.07
C THR A 454 -42.21 5.62 4.82
N ILE A 455 -42.04 6.75 4.09
CA ILE A 455 -41.90 8.10 4.70
C ILE A 455 -43.24 8.58 5.32
N GLU A 456 -44.35 8.14 4.79
CA GLU A 456 -45.67 8.44 5.36
C GLU A 456 -45.93 7.65 6.66
N ILE A 457 -45.45 6.42 6.74
CA ILE A 457 -45.37 5.61 7.96
C ILE A 457 -44.39 6.22 8.97
N ALA A 458 -43.27 6.77 8.52
CA ALA A 458 -42.28 7.43 9.39
C ALA A 458 -42.77 8.73 10.06
N ARG A 459 -43.94 9.25 9.69
CA ARG A 459 -44.59 10.40 10.36
C ARG A 459 -45.51 10.00 11.51
N ARG A 460 -45.74 8.70 11.71
CA ARG A 460 -46.52 8.18 12.83
C ARG A 460 -45.58 7.65 13.91
N GLU A 461 -45.94 7.81 15.15
CA GLU A 461 -45.23 7.17 16.26
C GLU A 461 -45.34 5.67 16.12
N HIS A 462 -44.19 4.99 15.83
CA HIS A 462 -44.12 3.54 15.68
C HIS A 462 -42.91 2.99 16.41
N VAL A 463 -42.98 1.70 16.75
CA VAL A 463 -41.88 0.95 17.37
C VAL A 463 -41.03 0.31 16.30
N ILE A 464 -39.70 0.48 16.37
CA ILE A 464 -38.76 -0.22 15.49
C ILE A 464 -38.31 -1.51 16.19
N LEU A 465 -38.65 -2.67 15.59
CA LEU A 465 -38.33 -3.98 16.12
C LEU A 465 -37.10 -4.52 15.39
N CYS A 466 -35.94 -4.48 16.02
CA CYS A 466 -34.70 -5.00 15.46
C CYS A 466 -34.55 -6.49 15.76
N GLY A 467 -34.66 -7.33 14.72
CA GLY A 467 -34.62 -8.78 14.77
C GLY A 467 -36.05 -9.40 14.75
N PHE A 468 -36.43 -10.05 13.64
CA PHE A 468 -37.73 -10.68 13.45
C PHE A 468 -37.66 -12.23 13.53
N GLY A 469 -36.84 -12.73 14.49
CA GLY A 469 -36.81 -14.11 14.90
C GLY A 469 -37.97 -14.49 15.82
N ARG A 470 -37.90 -15.65 16.48
CA ARG A 470 -38.96 -16.13 17.38
C ARG A 470 -39.36 -15.15 18.47
N VAL A 471 -38.39 -14.45 19.07
CA VAL A 471 -38.64 -13.42 20.09
C VAL A 471 -39.28 -12.18 19.46
N GLY A 472 -38.70 -11.68 18.34
CA GLY A 472 -39.24 -10.51 17.63
C GLY A 472 -40.68 -10.69 17.20
N GLN A 473 -41.04 -11.83 16.64
CA GLN A 473 -42.42 -12.17 16.26
C GLN A 473 -43.39 -12.21 17.46
N ASN A 474 -42.91 -12.67 18.63
CA ASN A 474 -43.75 -12.64 19.84
C ASN A 474 -43.96 -11.19 20.35
N VAL A 475 -42.91 -10.35 20.31
CA VAL A 475 -43.01 -8.92 20.65
C VAL A 475 -43.95 -8.20 19.67
N ALA A 476 -43.81 -8.50 18.37
CA ALA A 476 -44.71 -7.94 17.34
C ALA A 476 -46.18 -8.21 17.65
N ARG A 477 -46.53 -9.48 17.97
CA ARG A 477 -47.91 -9.84 18.34
C ARG A 477 -48.42 -9.10 19.59
N VAL A 478 -47.53 -8.81 20.57
CA VAL A 478 -47.92 -8.02 21.75
C VAL A 478 -48.13 -6.58 21.37
N LEU A 479 -47.28 -5.99 20.53
CA LEU A 479 -47.45 -4.61 20.04
C LEU A 479 -48.74 -4.46 19.26
N GLU A 480 -49.08 -5.39 18.36
CA GLU A 480 -50.34 -5.40 17.61
C GLU A 480 -51.57 -5.45 18.54
N ARG A 481 -51.53 -6.34 19.56
CA ARG A 481 -52.62 -6.45 20.53
C ARG A 481 -52.80 -5.19 21.38
N GLN A 482 -51.74 -4.43 21.59
CA GLN A 482 -51.74 -3.19 22.32
C GLN A 482 -52.04 -1.95 21.43
N GLY A 483 -52.23 -2.17 20.12
CA GLY A 483 -52.52 -1.10 19.17
C GLY A 483 -51.31 -0.23 18.79
N PHE A 484 -50.07 -0.70 19.06
CA PHE A 484 -48.87 0.00 18.63
C PHE A 484 -48.49 -0.40 17.20
N GLU A 485 -48.31 0.60 16.34
CA GLU A 485 -47.72 0.38 15.01
C GLU A 485 -46.22 0.03 15.18
N TYR A 486 -45.74 -0.94 14.43
CA TYR A 486 -44.31 -1.32 14.45
C TYR A 486 -43.78 -1.56 13.03
N ILE A 487 -42.46 -1.44 12.87
CA ILE A 487 -41.73 -1.84 11.67
C ILE A 487 -40.65 -2.83 12.09
N ALA A 488 -40.68 -4.03 11.53
CA ALA A 488 -39.66 -5.03 11.82
C ALA A 488 -38.50 -4.96 10.83
N LEU A 489 -37.28 -5.09 11.36
CA LEU A 489 -36.04 -5.16 10.62
C LEU A 489 -35.31 -6.45 10.97
N ASP A 490 -34.90 -7.24 9.96
CA ASP A 490 -34.05 -8.42 10.16
C ASP A 490 -32.99 -8.50 9.04
N LEU A 491 -31.83 -9.06 9.37
CA LEU A 491 -30.75 -9.27 8.41
C LEU A 491 -30.99 -10.50 7.50
N ASP A 492 -31.93 -11.36 7.86
CA ASP A 492 -32.27 -12.55 7.09
C ASP A 492 -33.33 -12.24 6.01
N PRO A 493 -32.93 -12.17 4.72
CA PRO A 493 -33.85 -11.80 3.65
C PRO A 493 -34.92 -12.87 3.36
N VAL A 494 -34.74 -14.11 3.79
CA VAL A 494 -35.72 -15.19 3.61
C VAL A 494 -36.85 -14.99 4.62
N ARG A 495 -36.49 -14.66 5.86
CA ARG A 495 -37.41 -14.39 6.94
C ARG A 495 -38.25 -13.12 6.70
N MET A 496 -37.60 -12.07 6.17
CA MET A 496 -38.26 -10.82 5.80
C MET A 496 -39.26 -10.99 4.66
N ARG A 497 -38.94 -11.84 3.66
CA ARG A 497 -39.88 -12.18 2.58
C ARG A 497 -41.09 -12.95 3.08
N ALA A 498 -40.87 -13.93 3.97
CA ALA A 498 -41.96 -14.69 4.56
C ALA A 498 -42.87 -13.81 5.42
N ALA A 499 -42.32 -12.90 6.23
CA ALA A 499 -43.07 -11.96 7.05
C ALA A 499 -43.91 -11.00 6.17
N ARG A 500 -43.32 -10.44 5.10
CA ARG A 500 -44.04 -9.59 4.14
C ARG A 500 -45.19 -10.32 3.44
N GLN A 501 -45.01 -11.61 3.11
CA GLN A 501 -46.07 -12.45 2.55
C GLN A 501 -47.16 -12.75 3.55
N ALA A 502 -46.85 -12.77 4.85
CA ALA A 502 -47.81 -12.94 5.94
C ALA A 502 -48.56 -11.63 6.29
N GLY A 503 -48.15 -10.49 5.68
CA GLY A 503 -48.77 -9.18 5.92
C GLY A 503 -48.16 -8.37 7.06
N ASP A 504 -47.04 -8.85 7.63
CA ASP A 504 -46.35 -8.12 8.69
C ASP A 504 -45.69 -6.83 8.14
N PRO A 505 -45.69 -5.72 8.90
CA PRO A 505 -45.03 -4.48 8.53
C PRO A 505 -43.49 -4.60 8.66
N VAL A 506 -42.81 -5.00 7.57
CA VAL A 506 -41.39 -5.32 7.52
C VAL A 506 -40.68 -4.59 6.38
#